data_8f9d588652569503c8d76cef5ae0d570
#
_entry.id   8f9d588652569503c8d76cef5ae0d570
#
_cell.length_a   1.000
_cell.length_b   1.000
_cell.length_c   1.000
_cell.angle_alpha   90.00
_cell.angle_beta   90.00
_cell.angle_gamma   90.00
#
_symmetry.space_group_name_H-M   'P 1'
#
loop_
_entity.id
_entity.type
_entity.pdbx_description
1 polymer ?
#
loop_
_entity_poly.entity_id
_entity_poly.type
_entity_poly.pdbx_seq_one_letter_code
_entity_poly.pdbx_strand_id
1 'polypeptide(L)'
;MIRLYFQQALYHLRENPIITWVSVLGTALAICMIMVLVITFQVRLVDCEPEVNRSRSLYVSAMSVKNKGGSDGDSSNARMSVRTGRECFKNLTTAEAVTLISLPEKVRVSLPAGNKATADMVQTDDAFWSIFRFRFLSGKAFTKADSDAGLPCAVLSATVARRLFGTTDVAGKTVQLNHVEYRISGVVADVSVLATSAYAQVWVPYTSTDINRLTWWEDTMGQMRAVILAHSVADFPTIREEVEQLRHKYNDGLRDSEVFYRGQPDEQFANLYRKWSETPDTKAIILHYTLVIVILLLVPAINLSSMTLSRMRKRMAEIGVRKAFGATGGELMRQIFFENLLLTLFAGVLGLALSYAATFLLNGFLFDNSTNAYLSGETTLTPGMLLSPWAFLAAFGFCLLMNILSAGIPAWRASRMNITDAINQR
;
A
#
# COMPACT_ATOMS: atom_id res chain seq x y z
N MET A 1 41.87 14.92 -7.23
CA MET A 1 41.10 15.92 -6.45
C MET A 1 39.97 15.31 -5.65
N ILE A 2 39.03 14.54 -6.20
CA ILE A 2 37.90 13.92 -5.47
C ILE A 2 38.34 13.04 -4.29
N ARG A 3 39.38 12.20 -4.46
CA ARG A 3 39.96 11.37 -3.39
C ARG A 3 40.52 12.20 -2.21
N LEU A 4 41.05 13.35 -2.49
CA LEU A 4 41.60 14.27 -1.47
C LEU A 4 40.45 14.90 -0.66
N TYR A 5 39.38 15.36 -1.32
CA TYR A 5 38.22 15.90 -0.64
C TYR A 5 37.51 14.83 0.22
N PHE A 6 37.46 13.59 -0.26
CA PHE A 6 36.90 12.47 0.49
C PHE A 6 37.71 12.16 1.77
N GLN A 7 39.04 12.14 1.67
CA GLN A 7 39.95 11.94 2.82
C GLN A 7 39.84 13.08 3.83
N GLN A 8 39.81 14.33 3.35
CA GLN A 8 39.62 15.50 4.20
C GLN A 8 38.25 15.48 4.91
N ALA A 9 37.18 15.15 4.19
CA ALA A 9 35.86 15.05 4.78
C ALA A 9 35.80 13.97 5.88
N LEU A 10 36.37 12.78 5.64
CA LEU A 10 36.49 11.74 6.66
C LEU A 10 37.29 12.16 7.89
N TYR A 11 38.40 12.88 7.68
CA TYR A 11 39.21 13.40 8.77
C TYR A 11 38.41 14.38 9.64
N HIS A 12 37.76 15.35 9.03
CA HIS A 12 36.96 16.35 9.72
C HIS A 12 35.74 15.77 10.46
N LEU A 13 35.14 14.67 9.95
CA LEU A 13 34.09 13.96 10.64
C LEU A 13 34.59 13.28 11.93
N ARG A 14 35.87 12.89 11.96
CA ARG A 14 36.50 12.31 13.15
C ARG A 14 36.92 13.33 14.20
N GLU A 15 37.22 14.57 13.80
CA GLU A 15 37.62 15.62 14.75
C GLU A 15 36.47 16.06 15.68
N ASN A 16 35.21 16.01 15.23
CA ASN A 16 34.06 16.42 16.02
C ASN A 16 32.97 15.29 16.06
N PRO A 17 33.25 14.17 16.72
CA PRO A 17 32.41 12.97 16.62
C PRO A 17 30.98 13.21 17.14
N ILE A 18 30.80 13.96 18.21
CA ILE A 18 29.47 14.22 18.80
C ILE A 18 28.56 14.94 17.80
N ILE A 19 29.03 16.03 17.21
CA ILE A 19 28.26 16.83 16.24
C ILE A 19 27.99 16.00 14.97
N THR A 20 28.95 15.20 14.55
CA THR A 20 28.81 14.30 13.42
C THR A 20 27.74 13.26 13.66
N TRP A 21 27.77 12.55 14.80
CA TRP A 21 26.76 11.56 15.14
C TRP A 21 25.38 12.15 15.31
N VAL A 22 25.25 13.32 15.96
CA VAL A 22 23.94 14.00 16.08
C VAL A 22 23.40 14.38 14.70
N SER A 23 24.24 14.84 13.77
CA SER A 23 23.83 15.14 12.40
C SER A 23 23.42 13.88 11.63
N VAL A 24 24.20 12.79 11.71
CA VAL A 24 23.92 11.53 11.05
C VAL A 24 22.61 10.91 11.59
N LEU A 25 22.46 10.83 12.91
CA LEU A 25 21.27 10.28 13.55
C LEU A 25 20.02 11.11 13.23
N GLY A 26 20.10 12.44 13.32
CA GLY A 26 18.98 13.31 12.98
C GLY A 26 18.53 13.17 11.54
N THR A 27 19.48 13.10 10.60
CA THR A 27 19.16 12.87 9.18
C THR A 27 18.64 11.44 8.94
N ALA A 28 19.24 10.44 9.59
CA ALA A 28 18.83 9.06 9.47
C ALA A 28 17.40 8.83 9.99
N LEU A 29 17.03 9.43 11.14
CA LEU A 29 15.68 9.39 11.67
C LEU A 29 14.67 10.04 10.73
N ALA A 30 15.03 11.16 10.12
CA ALA A 30 14.18 11.81 9.13
C ALA A 30 13.91 10.93 7.91
N ILE A 31 14.99 10.35 7.34
CA ILE A 31 14.86 9.41 6.22
C ILE A 31 14.05 8.19 6.65
N CYS A 32 14.27 7.67 7.86
CA CYS A 32 13.51 6.57 8.42
C CYS A 32 12.00 6.89 8.47
N MET A 33 11.62 8.03 9.03
CA MET A 33 10.19 8.42 9.15
C MET A 33 9.54 8.56 7.78
N ILE A 34 10.22 9.19 6.81
CA ILE A 34 9.69 9.34 5.44
C ILE A 34 9.56 7.97 4.78
N MET A 35 10.58 7.12 4.90
CA MET A 35 10.55 5.79 4.31
C MET A 35 9.47 4.90 4.92
N VAL A 36 9.26 4.94 6.24
CA VAL A 36 8.16 4.21 6.89
C VAL A 36 6.81 4.66 6.33
N LEU A 37 6.60 5.98 6.17
CA LEU A 37 5.38 6.51 5.59
C LEU A 37 5.21 6.05 4.13
N VAL A 38 6.26 6.15 3.31
CA VAL A 38 6.24 5.71 1.91
C VAL A 38 5.98 4.21 1.82
N ILE A 39 6.63 3.38 2.63
CA ILE A 39 6.43 1.92 2.66
C ILE A 39 4.98 1.59 3.03
N THR A 40 4.41 2.30 4.02
CA THR A 40 3.01 2.09 4.44
C THR A 40 2.01 2.32 3.30
N PHE A 41 2.27 3.31 2.44
CA PHE A 41 1.47 3.53 1.23
C PHE A 41 1.76 2.50 0.15
N GLN A 42 3.04 2.25 -0.10
CA GLN A 42 3.48 1.38 -1.18
C GLN A 42 2.92 -0.04 -1.05
N VAL A 43 2.96 -0.61 0.15
CA VAL A 43 2.45 -1.96 0.43
C VAL A 43 0.97 -2.11 0.06
N ARG A 44 0.20 -1.01 0.12
CA ARG A 44 -1.24 -0.99 -0.20
C ARG A 44 -1.55 -0.66 -1.66
N LEU A 45 -0.62 -0.03 -2.38
CA LEU A 45 -0.86 0.48 -3.74
C LEU A 45 -0.18 -0.35 -4.82
N VAL A 46 1.02 -0.86 -4.54
CA VAL A 46 1.85 -1.55 -5.53
C VAL A 46 1.37 -2.97 -5.78
N ASP A 47 1.54 -3.42 -7.01
CA ASP A 47 1.28 -4.77 -7.44
C ASP A 47 2.13 -5.76 -6.65
N CYS A 48 1.51 -6.70 -5.96
CA CYS A 48 2.19 -7.74 -5.17
C CYS A 48 1.33 -9.00 -5.12
N GLU A 49 1.96 -10.17 -5.04
CA GLU A 49 1.23 -11.43 -4.91
C GLU A 49 0.33 -11.45 -3.66
N PRO A 50 -0.92 -11.93 -3.79
CA PRO A 50 -1.58 -12.43 -5.01
C PRO A 50 -2.20 -11.34 -5.90
N GLU A 51 -2.26 -10.08 -5.48
CA GLU A 51 -2.88 -8.96 -6.18
C GLU A 51 -1.88 -8.29 -7.16
N VAL A 52 -1.41 -9.05 -8.15
CA VAL A 52 -0.39 -8.62 -9.13
C VAL A 52 -0.90 -7.62 -10.17
N ASN A 53 -2.18 -7.31 -10.15
CA ASN A 53 -2.86 -6.47 -11.14
C ASN A 53 -3.56 -5.27 -10.50
N ARG A 54 -3.16 -4.83 -9.29
CA ARG A 54 -3.79 -3.68 -8.62
C ARG A 54 -3.80 -2.42 -9.47
N SER A 55 -2.69 -2.18 -10.18
CA SER A 55 -2.49 -0.99 -11.03
C SER A 55 -3.46 -0.90 -12.21
N ARG A 56 -4.01 -2.03 -12.67
CA ARG A 56 -4.97 -2.10 -13.78
C ARG A 56 -6.33 -2.67 -13.37
N SER A 57 -6.62 -2.69 -12.07
CA SER A 57 -7.92 -3.13 -11.54
C SER A 57 -8.76 -1.94 -11.08
N LEU A 58 -10.07 -2.08 -11.29
CA LEU A 58 -11.08 -1.18 -10.79
C LEU A 58 -11.96 -1.91 -9.78
N TYR A 59 -12.46 -1.18 -8.79
CA TYR A 59 -13.14 -1.73 -7.62
C TYR A 59 -14.54 -1.10 -7.44
N VAL A 60 -15.53 -1.92 -7.14
CA VAL A 60 -16.87 -1.49 -6.72
C VAL A 60 -17.16 -2.11 -5.36
N SER A 61 -16.95 -1.33 -4.31
CA SER A 61 -16.98 -1.81 -2.92
C SER A 61 -18.35 -1.68 -2.26
N ALA A 62 -19.18 -0.72 -2.70
CA ALA A 62 -20.51 -0.46 -2.20
C ALA A 62 -21.36 0.20 -3.29
N MET A 63 -22.65 0.23 -3.07
CA MET A 63 -23.60 0.96 -3.92
C MET A 63 -24.64 1.64 -3.06
N SER A 64 -25.41 2.53 -3.66
CA SER A 64 -26.56 3.17 -3.05
C SER A 64 -27.82 2.78 -3.80
N VAL A 65 -28.92 2.66 -3.08
CA VAL A 65 -30.25 2.43 -3.65
C VAL A 65 -31.21 3.47 -3.07
N LYS A 66 -32.06 4.03 -3.90
CA LYS A 66 -33.16 4.92 -3.51
C LYS A 66 -34.44 4.51 -4.22
N ASN A 67 -35.58 4.97 -3.74
CA ASN A 67 -36.82 4.86 -4.47
C ASN A 67 -36.78 5.73 -5.73
N LYS A 68 -37.40 5.29 -6.82
CA LYS A 68 -37.53 6.08 -8.06
C LYS A 68 -38.24 7.40 -7.76
N GLY A 69 -37.61 8.52 -8.17
CA GLY A 69 -38.09 9.87 -7.85
C GLY A 69 -37.79 10.37 -6.44
N GLY A 70 -37.14 9.58 -5.58
CA GLY A 70 -36.68 10.00 -4.25
C GLY A 70 -35.45 10.87 -4.30
N SER A 71 -35.19 11.61 -3.20
CA SER A 71 -33.99 12.41 -3.07
C SER A 71 -32.74 11.52 -2.82
N ASP A 72 -31.56 12.04 -3.16
CA ASP A 72 -30.31 11.32 -2.87
C ASP A 72 -30.04 11.16 -1.36
N GLY A 73 -30.66 12.04 -0.53
CA GLY A 73 -30.60 11.95 0.93
C GLY A 73 -31.34 10.76 1.52
N ASP A 74 -32.33 10.24 0.81
CA ASP A 74 -33.15 9.08 1.25
C ASP A 74 -32.59 7.74 0.75
N SER A 75 -31.33 7.72 0.35
CA SER A 75 -30.71 6.49 -0.17
C SER A 75 -30.19 5.60 0.97
N SER A 76 -30.36 4.30 0.80
CA SER A 76 -29.67 3.29 1.60
C SER A 76 -28.38 2.86 0.94
N ASN A 77 -27.37 2.56 1.76
CA ASN A 77 -26.05 2.17 1.30
C ASN A 77 -25.73 0.74 1.72
N ALA A 78 -25.34 -0.09 0.77
CA ALA A 78 -24.93 -1.47 1.03
C ALA A 78 -23.99 -1.98 -0.06
N ARG A 79 -23.64 -3.26 0.04
CA ARG A 79 -23.00 -4.00 -1.06
C ARG A 79 -24.06 -4.49 -2.03
N MET A 80 -23.61 -4.90 -3.20
CA MET A 80 -24.50 -5.42 -4.24
C MET A 80 -24.90 -6.88 -3.97
N SER A 81 -26.05 -7.27 -4.48
CA SER A 81 -26.43 -8.67 -4.59
C SER A 81 -25.63 -9.38 -5.70
N VAL A 82 -25.65 -10.70 -5.71
CA VAL A 82 -25.09 -11.48 -6.84
C VAL A 82 -25.81 -11.12 -8.15
N ARG A 83 -27.12 -10.89 -8.10
CA ARG A 83 -27.92 -10.48 -9.27
C ARG A 83 -27.40 -9.16 -9.85
N THR A 84 -27.29 -8.11 -9.03
CA THR A 84 -26.76 -6.81 -9.46
C THR A 84 -25.32 -6.95 -10.00
N GLY A 85 -24.48 -7.73 -9.30
CA GLY A 85 -23.12 -7.98 -9.72
C GLY A 85 -23.04 -8.66 -11.09
N ARG A 86 -23.91 -9.63 -11.36
CA ARG A 86 -23.97 -10.31 -12.66
C ARG A 86 -24.49 -9.41 -13.76
N GLU A 87 -25.59 -8.71 -13.54
CA GLU A 87 -26.23 -7.91 -14.58
C GLU A 87 -25.43 -6.64 -14.92
N CYS A 88 -24.81 -5.99 -13.94
CA CYS A 88 -24.11 -4.72 -14.14
C CYS A 88 -22.60 -4.85 -14.37
N PHE A 89 -21.96 -5.95 -13.96
CA PHE A 89 -20.51 -6.04 -14.03
C PHE A 89 -19.99 -7.28 -14.78
N LYS A 90 -20.61 -8.45 -14.62
CA LYS A 90 -20.18 -9.66 -15.35
C LYS A 90 -20.45 -9.58 -16.86
N ASN A 91 -21.29 -8.66 -17.31
CA ASN A 91 -21.62 -8.42 -18.71
C ASN A 91 -20.71 -7.37 -19.37
N LEU A 92 -19.70 -6.84 -18.67
CA LEU A 92 -18.73 -5.91 -19.26
C LEU A 92 -17.94 -6.61 -20.38
N THR A 93 -17.90 -5.96 -21.55
CA THR A 93 -17.21 -6.46 -22.75
C THR A 93 -15.82 -5.84 -22.89
N THR A 94 -15.59 -4.67 -22.32
CA THR A 94 -14.30 -3.96 -22.34
C THR A 94 -13.32 -4.42 -21.27
N ALA A 95 -13.79 -5.16 -20.28
CA ALA A 95 -12.96 -5.71 -19.21
C ALA A 95 -12.31 -7.05 -19.63
N GLU A 96 -11.06 -7.28 -19.22
CA GLU A 96 -10.39 -8.59 -19.39
C GLU A 96 -11.07 -9.68 -18.56
N ALA A 97 -11.42 -9.36 -17.32
CA ALA A 97 -12.14 -10.25 -16.42
C ALA A 97 -12.85 -9.48 -15.31
N VAL A 98 -13.93 -10.05 -14.79
CA VAL A 98 -14.66 -9.49 -13.65
C VAL A 98 -14.94 -10.59 -12.65
N THR A 99 -14.66 -10.35 -11.37
CA THR A 99 -14.98 -11.28 -10.28
C THR A 99 -15.89 -10.61 -9.25
N LEU A 100 -16.78 -11.39 -8.67
CA LEU A 100 -17.60 -11.00 -7.53
C LEU A 100 -17.04 -11.66 -6.27
N ILE A 101 -16.89 -10.88 -5.20
CA ILE A 101 -16.22 -11.32 -3.98
C ILE A 101 -17.08 -10.89 -2.79
N SER A 102 -17.37 -11.81 -1.86
CA SER A 102 -17.98 -11.46 -0.58
C SER A 102 -16.98 -10.78 0.36
N LEU A 103 -17.46 -10.24 1.46
CA LEU A 103 -16.59 -9.95 2.59
C LEU A 103 -16.09 -11.24 3.23
N PRO A 104 -14.89 -11.22 3.84
CA PRO A 104 -14.48 -12.29 4.71
C PRO A 104 -15.44 -12.45 5.89
N GLU A 105 -15.92 -13.67 6.11
CA GLU A 105 -16.75 -14.04 7.26
C GLU A 105 -16.08 -15.16 8.07
N LYS A 106 -16.35 -15.22 9.36
CA LYS A 106 -15.83 -16.29 10.21
C LYS A 106 -16.60 -17.57 9.95
N VAL A 107 -15.88 -18.61 9.55
CA VAL A 107 -16.42 -19.96 9.36
C VAL A 107 -15.75 -20.95 10.31
N ARG A 108 -16.51 -21.87 10.84
CA ARG A 108 -15.98 -23.02 11.56
C ARG A 108 -15.59 -24.10 10.58
N VAL A 109 -14.31 -24.40 10.56
CA VAL A 109 -13.74 -25.45 9.71
C VAL A 109 -13.45 -26.67 10.58
N SER A 110 -13.95 -27.84 10.23
CA SER A 110 -13.77 -29.06 11.03
C SER A 110 -13.65 -30.31 10.17
N LEU A 111 -13.02 -31.34 10.73
CA LEU A 111 -13.08 -32.68 10.24
C LEU A 111 -14.22 -33.46 10.93
N PRO A 112 -14.84 -34.46 10.30
CA PRO A 112 -15.97 -35.17 10.87
C PRO A 112 -15.70 -35.76 12.28
N ALA A 113 -14.49 -36.23 12.53
CA ALA A 113 -14.07 -36.81 13.82
C ALA A 113 -12.70 -36.26 14.27
N GLY A 114 -12.40 -35.00 14.01
CA GLY A 114 -11.05 -34.51 14.20
C GLY A 114 -10.94 -33.03 14.62
N ASN A 115 -9.86 -32.44 14.19
CA ASN A 115 -9.50 -31.07 14.53
C ASN A 115 -10.54 -30.06 14.03
N LYS A 116 -10.61 -28.95 14.77
CA LYS A 116 -11.49 -27.81 14.47
C LYS A 116 -10.66 -26.54 14.44
N ALA A 117 -11.03 -25.63 13.56
CA ALA A 117 -10.44 -24.30 13.46
C ALA A 117 -11.50 -23.26 13.11
N THR A 118 -11.26 -22.01 13.41
CA THR A 118 -12.00 -20.88 12.84
C THR A 118 -11.14 -20.28 11.76
N ALA A 119 -11.73 -19.95 10.63
CA ALA A 119 -11.05 -19.37 9.48
C ALA A 119 -11.88 -18.24 8.87
N ASP A 120 -11.23 -17.36 8.14
CA ASP A 120 -11.86 -16.32 7.33
C ASP A 120 -12.22 -16.89 5.97
N MET A 121 -13.50 -16.95 5.65
CA MET A 121 -14.01 -17.48 4.39
C MET A 121 -14.46 -16.34 3.47
N VAL A 122 -14.11 -16.45 2.21
CA VAL A 122 -14.61 -15.59 1.13
C VAL A 122 -15.31 -16.45 0.09
N GLN A 123 -16.44 -15.94 -0.38
CA GLN A 123 -17.24 -16.54 -1.44
C GLN A 123 -16.97 -15.76 -2.73
N THR A 124 -16.64 -16.48 -3.81
CA THR A 124 -16.23 -15.87 -5.08
C THR A 124 -16.59 -16.76 -6.28
N ASP A 125 -16.06 -16.45 -7.45
CA ASP A 125 -16.24 -17.21 -8.68
C ASP A 125 -14.90 -17.67 -9.30
N ASP A 126 -14.97 -18.34 -10.44
CA ASP A 126 -13.80 -18.84 -11.17
C ASP A 126 -12.88 -17.72 -11.69
N ALA A 127 -13.44 -16.57 -12.08
CA ALA A 127 -12.67 -15.43 -12.58
C ALA A 127 -11.72 -14.86 -11.53
N PHE A 128 -12.00 -15.06 -10.24
CA PHE A 128 -11.12 -14.69 -9.14
C PHE A 128 -9.69 -15.21 -9.33
N TRP A 129 -9.56 -16.46 -9.74
CA TRP A 129 -8.28 -17.12 -9.92
C TRP A 129 -7.50 -16.67 -11.17
N SER A 130 -8.16 -16.01 -12.10
CA SER A 130 -7.50 -15.37 -13.26
C SER A 130 -7.02 -13.95 -12.94
N ILE A 131 -7.74 -13.22 -12.09
CA ILE A 131 -7.42 -11.85 -11.68
C ILE A 131 -6.28 -11.85 -10.66
N PHE A 132 -6.32 -12.80 -9.69
CA PHE A 132 -5.36 -12.91 -8.60
C PHE A 132 -4.45 -14.12 -8.79
N ARG A 133 -3.14 -13.89 -8.66
CA ARG A 133 -2.14 -14.94 -8.85
C ARG A 133 -1.79 -15.61 -7.52
N PHE A 134 -2.36 -16.78 -7.28
CA PHE A 134 -2.06 -17.59 -6.11
C PHE A 134 -0.98 -18.63 -6.37
N ARG A 135 -0.15 -18.91 -5.37
CA ARG A 135 0.78 -20.01 -5.38
C ARG A 135 0.12 -21.26 -4.79
N PHE A 136 -0.29 -22.20 -5.65
CA PHE A 136 -0.82 -23.49 -5.24
C PHE A 136 0.30 -24.39 -4.71
N LEU A 137 0.06 -25.03 -3.57
CA LEU A 137 0.94 -26.00 -2.93
C LEU A 137 0.46 -27.43 -3.20
N SER A 138 -0.85 -27.64 -3.37
CA SER A 138 -1.47 -28.91 -3.73
C SER A 138 -2.77 -28.62 -4.47
N GLY A 139 -3.13 -29.49 -5.42
CA GLY A 139 -4.36 -29.35 -6.20
C GLY A 139 -4.40 -28.13 -7.12
N LYS A 140 -5.61 -27.60 -7.35
CA LYS A 140 -5.87 -26.45 -8.23
C LYS A 140 -7.11 -25.67 -7.78
N ALA A 141 -7.31 -24.49 -8.37
CA ALA A 141 -8.52 -23.71 -8.22
C ALA A 141 -9.78 -24.47 -8.67
N PHE A 142 -10.94 -24.15 -8.13
CA PHE A 142 -12.20 -24.58 -8.71
C PHE A 142 -12.42 -23.93 -10.07
N THR A 143 -13.05 -24.65 -10.96
CA THR A 143 -13.26 -24.24 -12.35
C THR A 143 -14.59 -23.51 -12.53
N LYS A 144 -14.78 -22.91 -13.71
CA LYS A 144 -16.06 -22.34 -14.12
C LYS A 144 -17.19 -23.39 -14.04
N ALA A 145 -16.93 -24.63 -14.47
CA ALA A 145 -17.93 -25.71 -14.39
C ALA A 145 -18.31 -26.04 -12.94
N ASP A 146 -17.33 -26.08 -12.02
CA ASP A 146 -17.60 -26.28 -10.58
C ASP A 146 -18.44 -25.16 -10.01
N SER A 147 -18.10 -23.91 -10.38
CA SER A 147 -18.83 -22.70 -9.94
C SER A 147 -20.25 -22.65 -10.51
N ASP A 148 -20.42 -22.87 -11.80
CA ASP A 148 -21.74 -22.84 -12.46
C ASP A 148 -22.67 -23.96 -11.95
N ALA A 149 -22.11 -25.15 -11.64
CA ALA A 149 -22.86 -26.26 -11.07
C ALA A 149 -23.14 -26.12 -9.56
N GLY A 150 -22.62 -25.09 -8.91
CA GLY A 150 -22.79 -24.89 -7.46
C GLY A 150 -22.17 -26.01 -6.62
N LEU A 151 -21.09 -26.65 -7.11
CA LEU A 151 -20.47 -27.76 -6.39
C LEU A 151 -19.83 -27.27 -5.08
N PRO A 152 -20.05 -27.96 -3.95
CA PRO A 152 -19.43 -27.64 -2.68
C PRO A 152 -17.94 -27.98 -2.70
N CYS A 153 -17.12 -27.09 -3.27
CA CYS A 153 -15.68 -27.21 -3.35
C CYS A 153 -15.01 -26.01 -2.65
N ALA A 154 -13.84 -26.23 -2.07
CA ALA A 154 -13.11 -25.22 -1.32
C ALA A 154 -11.62 -25.24 -1.65
N VAL A 155 -11.03 -24.04 -1.68
CA VAL A 155 -9.58 -23.86 -1.63
C VAL A 155 -9.21 -23.41 -0.23
N LEU A 156 -8.18 -24.03 0.37
CA LEU A 156 -7.73 -23.73 1.72
C LEU A 156 -6.39 -23.02 1.70
N SER A 157 -6.13 -22.17 2.71
CA SER A 157 -4.77 -21.68 2.99
C SER A 157 -3.90 -22.77 3.61
N ALA A 158 -2.60 -22.65 3.45
CA ALA A 158 -1.62 -23.60 4.01
C ALA A 158 -1.76 -23.73 5.54
N THR A 159 -2.00 -22.63 6.24
CA THR A 159 -2.19 -22.62 7.69
C THR A 159 -3.43 -23.44 8.10
N VAL A 160 -4.55 -23.28 7.43
CA VAL A 160 -5.78 -24.04 7.71
C VAL A 160 -5.56 -25.53 7.41
N ALA A 161 -4.96 -25.85 6.26
CA ALA A 161 -4.67 -27.23 5.88
C ALA A 161 -3.75 -27.93 6.91
N ARG A 162 -2.65 -27.30 7.32
CA ARG A 162 -1.74 -27.84 8.36
C ARG A 162 -2.43 -27.99 9.71
N ARG A 163 -3.24 -27.03 10.13
CA ARG A 163 -3.95 -27.06 11.42
C ARG A 163 -4.95 -28.23 11.51
N LEU A 164 -5.61 -28.55 10.40
CA LEU A 164 -6.62 -29.60 10.36
C LEU A 164 -6.01 -30.99 10.08
N PHE A 165 -5.11 -31.07 9.14
CA PHE A 165 -4.61 -32.35 8.59
C PHE A 165 -3.15 -32.64 8.92
N GLY A 166 -2.41 -31.68 9.47
CA GLY A 166 -0.95 -31.79 9.70
C GLY A 166 -0.09 -31.65 8.42
N THR A 167 -0.71 -31.51 7.25
CA THR A 167 -0.04 -31.42 5.94
C THR A 167 -0.76 -30.45 5.01
N THR A 168 -0.08 -30.01 3.95
CA THR A 168 -0.67 -29.22 2.86
C THR A 168 -1.13 -30.06 1.67
N ASP A 169 -0.78 -31.35 1.63
CA ASP A 169 -1.21 -32.27 0.56
C ASP A 169 -2.55 -32.91 0.93
N VAL A 170 -3.62 -32.16 0.71
CA VAL A 170 -4.98 -32.53 1.09
C VAL A 170 -6.01 -32.36 -0.03
N ALA A 171 -5.58 -32.06 -1.25
CA ALA A 171 -6.47 -31.97 -2.39
C ALA A 171 -7.25 -33.27 -2.59
N GLY A 172 -8.56 -33.15 -2.85
CA GLY A 172 -9.48 -34.27 -3.00
C GLY A 172 -10.10 -34.79 -1.69
N LYS A 173 -9.57 -34.43 -0.52
CA LYS A 173 -10.18 -34.75 0.78
C LYS A 173 -11.38 -33.84 1.04
N THR A 174 -12.17 -34.18 2.08
CA THR A 174 -13.36 -33.42 2.50
C THR A 174 -13.11 -32.68 3.80
N VAL A 175 -13.80 -31.56 3.95
CA VAL A 175 -13.81 -30.71 5.15
C VAL A 175 -15.21 -30.17 5.38
N GLN A 176 -15.60 -29.96 6.61
CA GLN A 176 -16.88 -29.32 6.95
C GLN A 176 -16.68 -27.81 7.18
N LEU A 177 -17.44 -26.98 6.46
CA LEU A 177 -17.57 -25.55 6.67
C LEU A 177 -18.96 -25.28 7.26
N ASN A 178 -19.03 -24.84 8.50
CA ASN A 178 -20.30 -24.65 9.22
C ASN A 178 -21.24 -25.88 9.11
N HIS A 179 -20.70 -27.08 9.26
CA HIS A 179 -21.39 -28.39 9.16
C HIS A 179 -21.80 -28.81 7.74
N VAL A 180 -21.50 -28.03 6.70
CA VAL A 180 -21.71 -28.44 5.30
C VAL A 180 -20.40 -29.03 4.77
N GLU A 181 -20.48 -30.17 4.10
CA GLU A 181 -19.32 -30.85 3.55
C GLU A 181 -18.86 -30.24 2.24
N TYR A 182 -17.57 -29.91 2.16
CA TYR A 182 -16.90 -29.36 0.98
C TYR A 182 -15.72 -30.25 0.60
N ARG A 183 -15.54 -30.48 -0.70
CA ARG A 183 -14.36 -31.14 -1.25
C ARG A 183 -13.24 -30.11 -1.42
N ILE A 184 -12.05 -30.39 -0.92
CA ILE A 184 -10.87 -29.55 -1.10
C ILE A 184 -10.37 -29.69 -2.55
N SER A 185 -10.47 -28.63 -3.35
CA SER A 185 -9.96 -28.56 -4.72
C SER A 185 -8.46 -28.23 -4.75
N GLY A 186 -7.98 -27.44 -3.82
CA GLY A 186 -6.58 -27.07 -3.73
C GLY A 186 -6.19 -26.42 -2.40
N VAL A 187 -4.89 -26.29 -2.22
CA VAL A 187 -4.28 -25.56 -1.09
C VAL A 187 -3.33 -24.52 -1.64
N VAL A 188 -3.46 -23.30 -1.19
CA VAL A 188 -2.60 -22.17 -1.57
C VAL A 188 -1.69 -21.73 -0.42
N ALA A 189 -0.58 -21.09 -0.74
CA ALA A 189 0.26 -20.43 0.26
C ALA A 189 -0.56 -19.40 1.03
N ASP A 190 -0.21 -19.15 2.29
CA ASP A 190 -0.89 -18.17 3.11
C ASP A 190 -0.79 -16.77 2.50
N VAL A 191 -1.87 -16.01 2.60
CA VAL A 191 -2.02 -14.66 2.04
C VAL A 191 -2.03 -13.65 3.17
N SER A 192 -1.33 -12.54 3.01
CA SER A 192 -1.34 -11.43 3.94
C SER A 192 -2.70 -10.72 3.95
N VAL A 193 -3.15 -10.27 5.13
CA VAL A 193 -4.36 -9.44 5.27
C VAL A 193 -4.25 -8.10 4.51
N LEU A 194 -3.07 -7.73 4.05
CA LEU A 194 -2.82 -6.54 3.23
C LEU A 194 -3.29 -6.69 1.78
N ALA A 195 -3.53 -7.92 1.33
CA ALA A 195 -4.17 -8.22 0.05
C ALA A 195 -5.70 -8.17 0.22
N THR A 196 -6.26 -6.98 0.44
CA THR A 196 -7.62 -6.76 0.92
C THR A 196 -8.73 -7.31 0.03
N SER A 197 -8.46 -7.49 -1.25
CA SER A 197 -9.41 -8.09 -2.21
C SER A 197 -9.23 -9.59 -2.36
N ALA A 198 -8.01 -10.09 -2.21
CA ALA A 198 -7.68 -11.49 -2.40
C ALA A 198 -7.62 -12.30 -1.10
N TYR A 199 -7.51 -11.62 0.06
CA TYR A 199 -7.33 -12.26 1.35
C TYR A 199 -8.54 -13.11 1.76
N ALA A 200 -8.28 -14.35 2.09
CA ALA A 200 -9.09 -15.25 2.91
C ALA A 200 -8.19 -16.39 3.42
N GLN A 201 -8.77 -17.28 4.20
CA GLN A 201 -8.17 -18.56 4.59
C GLN A 201 -8.91 -19.75 3.97
N VAL A 202 -10.14 -19.50 3.50
CA VAL A 202 -10.98 -20.44 2.78
C VAL A 202 -11.70 -19.71 1.65
N TRP A 203 -11.66 -20.23 0.45
CA TRP A 203 -12.38 -19.69 -0.72
C TRP A 203 -13.36 -20.75 -1.25
N VAL A 204 -14.61 -20.35 -1.46
CA VAL A 204 -15.68 -21.23 -1.99
C VAL A 204 -16.45 -20.53 -3.11
N PRO A 205 -17.03 -21.26 -4.06
CA PRO A 205 -17.94 -20.65 -5.04
C PRO A 205 -19.18 -20.06 -4.33
N TYR A 206 -19.53 -18.81 -4.65
CA TYR A 206 -20.73 -18.19 -4.07
C TYR A 206 -22.03 -18.92 -4.46
N THR A 207 -21.99 -19.71 -5.54
CA THR A 207 -23.10 -20.54 -6.01
C THR A 207 -23.31 -21.79 -5.14
N SER A 208 -22.32 -22.21 -4.37
CA SER A 208 -22.41 -23.33 -3.42
C SER A 208 -22.96 -22.94 -2.05
N THR A 209 -23.35 -21.68 -1.87
CA THR A 209 -23.80 -21.12 -0.59
C THR A 209 -25.16 -20.44 -0.73
N ASP A 210 -25.73 -20.03 0.40
CA ASP A 210 -27.01 -19.30 0.43
C ASP A 210 -26.87 -17.78 0.22
N ILE A 211 -25.67 -17.25 -0.13
CA ILE A 211 -25.44 -15.81 -0.25
C ILE A 211 -26.33 -15.15 -1.31
N ASN A 212 -26.77 -15.92 -2.31
CA ASN A 212 -27.72 -15.48 -3.34
C ASN A 212 -29.10 -15.13 -2.77
N ARG A 213 -29.47 -15.67 -1.59
CA ARG A 213 -30.75 -15.43 -0.90
C ARG A 213 -30.65 -14.29 0.10
N LEU A 214 -29.41 -13.85 0.44
CA LEU A 214 -29.19 -12.75 1.38
C LEU A 214 -29.29 -11.42 0.62
N THR A 215 -30.51 -11.08 0.20
CA THR A 215 -30.81 -9.89 -0.59
C THR A 215 -31.94 -9.07 0.00
N TRP A 216 -31.96 -7.78 -0.30
CA TRP A 216 -33.05 -6.85 0.06
C TRP A 216 -33.15 -5.75 -1.01
N TRP A 217 -34.14 -4.86 -0.91
CA TRP A 217 -34.39 -3.80 -1.87
C TRP A 217 -34.50 -4.32 -3.32
N GLU A 218 -35.55 -5.08 -3.62
CA GLU A 218 -35.78 -5.71 -4.93
C GLU A 218 -34.64 -6.58 -5.42
N ASP A 219 -33.96 -7.30 -4.52
CA ASP A 219 -32.77 -8.13 -4.81
C ASP A 219 -31.58 -7.34 -5.36
N THR A 220 -31.54 -6.02 -5.16
CA THR A 220 -30.41 -5.21 -5.60
C THR A 220 -29.25 -5.23 -4.62
N MET A 221 -29.54 -5.12 -3.32
CA MET A 221 -28.58 -5.14 -2.24
C MET A 221 -28.25 -6.56 -1.77
N GLY A 222 -27.01 -6.77 -1.32
CA GLY A 222 -26.53 -8.05 -0.81
C GLY A 222 -25.16 -7.92 -0.13
N GLN A 223 -24.30 -8.89 -0.33
CA GLN A 223 -23.00 -9.01 0.37
C GLN A 223 -21.79 -8.96 -0.58
N MET A 224 -21.99 -8.71 -1.89
CA MET A 224 -20.94 -8.81 -2.88
C MET A 224 -20.31 -7.44 -3.20
N ARG A 225 -19.07 -7.48 -3.62
CA ARG A 225 -18.32 -6.40 -4.26
C ARG A 225 -17.74 -6.91 -5.58
N ALA A 226 -17.43 -6.02 -6.52
CA ALA A 226 -16.86 -6.40 -7.79
C ALA A 226 -15.41 -5.92 -7.90
N VAL A 227 -14.56 -6.75 -8.52
CA VAL A 227 -13.23 -6.37 -8.99
C VAL A 227 -13.18 -6.58 -10.49
N ILE A 228 -12.83 -5.54 -11.22
CA ILE A 228 -12.82 -5.47 -12.67
C ILE A 228 -11.36 -5.35 -13.10
N LEU A 229 -10.86 -6.32 -13.85
CA LEU A 229 -9.54 -6.29 -14.44
C LEU A 229 -9.62 -5.67 -15.84
N ALA A 230 -8.93 -4.58 -16.08
CA ALA A 230 -8.79 -3.98 -17.40
C ALA A 230 -7.60 -4.57 -18.16
N HIS A 231 -7.61 -4.52 -19.49
CA HIS A 231 -6.42 -4.86 -20.29
C HIS A 231 -5.30 -3.83 -20.05
N SER A 232 -5.68 -2.54 -19.90
CA SER A 232 -4.77 -1.44 -19.60
C SER A 232 -5.46 -0.34 -18.78
N VAL A 233 -4.67 0.55 -18.19
CA VAL A 233 -5.18 1.75 -17.48
C VAL A 233 -5.93 2.69 -18.46
N ALA A 234 -5.58 2.68 -19.74
CA ALA A 234 -6.24 3.50 -20.77
C ALA A 234 -7.73 3.11 -20.98
N ASP A 235 -8.12 1.89 -20.61
CA ASP A 235 -9.49 1.40 -20.78
C ASP A 235 -10.43 1.83 -19.63
N PHE A 236 -9.90 2.40 -18.56
CA PHE A 236 -10.71 2.80 -17.39
C PHE A 236 -11.88 3.74 -17.72
N PRO A 237 -11.74 4.79 -18.55
CA PRO A 237 -12.86 5.62 -18.94
C PRO A 237 -13.96 4.83 -19.64
N THR A 238 -13.59 3.99 -20.62
CA THR A 238 -14.51 3.17 -21.40
C THR A 238 -15.26 2.15 -20.52
N ILE A 239 -14.54 1.51 -19.58
CA ILE A 239 -15.17 0.60 -18.60
C ILE A 239 -16.18 1.35 -17.74
N ARG A 240 -15.85 2.57 -17.27
CA ARG A 240 -16.79 3.38 -16.47
C ARG A 240 -18.03 3.76 -17.26
N GLU A 241 -17.89 4.12 -18.53
CA GLU A 241 -19.00 4.41 -19.41
C GLU A 241 -19.89 3.17 -19.62
N GLU A 242 -19.29 2.00 -19.86
CA GLU A 242 -20.03 0.76 -20.03
C GLU A 242 -20.77 0.35 -18.73
N VAL A 243 -20.14 0.53 -17.57
CA VAL A 243 -20.79 0.32 -16.25
C VAL A 243 -22.01 1.23 -16.10
N GLU A 244 -21.93 2.50 -16.48
CA GLU A 244 -23.06 3.43 -16.41
C GLU A 244 -24.19 3.03 -17.39
N GLN A 245 -23.87 2.58 -18.58
CA GLN A 245 -24.86 2.08 -19.54
C GLN A 245 -25.58 0.84 -19.00
N LEU A 246 -24.84 -0.12 -18.45
CA LEU A 246 -25.41 -1.31 -17.84
C LEU A 246 -26.26 -0.96 -16.60
N ARG A 247 -25.84 0.02 -15.80
CA ARG A 247 -26.61 0.53 -14.67
C ARG A 247 -27.94 1.12 -15.10
N HIS A 248 -27.94 1.95 -16.13
CA HIS A 248 -29.19 2.51 -16.67
C HIS A 248 -30.14 1.40 -17.13
N LYS A 249 -29.64 0.47 -17.95
CA LYS A 249 -30.44 -0.67 -18.41
C LYS A 249 -30.97 -1.51 -17.23
N TYR A 250 -30.18 -1.72 -16.19
CA TYR A 250 -30.59 -2.42 -14.99
C TYR A 250 -31.71 -1.70 -14.25
N ASN A 251 -31.57 -0.37 -14.07
CA ASN A 251 -32.54 0.48 -13.41
C ASN A 251 -33.89 0.53 -14.17
N ASP A 252 -33.87 0.46 -15.52
CA ASP A 252 -35.11 0.39 -16.32
C ASP A 252 -35.90 -0.88 -16.02
N GLY A 253 -35.24 -1.99 -15.63
CA GLY A 253 -35.86 -3.25 -15.26
C GLY A 253 -36.33 -3.32 -13.81
N LEU A 254 -35.97 -2.39 -12.93
CA LEU A 254 -36.42 -2.33 -11.55
C LEU A 254 -37.80 -1.64 -11.48
N ARG A 255 -38.62 -2.02 -10.50
CA ARG A 255 -39.98 -1.45 -10.31
C ARG A 255 -39.94 -0.11 -9.60
N ASP A 256 -39.50 -0.12 -8.35
CA ASP A 256 -39.58 1.03 -7.44
C ASP A 256 -38.20 1.57 -7.01
N SER A 257 -37.15 0.85 -7.34
CA SER A 257 -35.77 1.18 -6.91
C SER A 257 -34.91 1.72 -8.04
N GLU A 258 -33.93 2.53 -7.68
CA GLU A 258 -32.86 3.01 -8.55
C GLU A 258 -31.50 2.81 -7.87
N VAL A 259 -30.58 2.13 -8.56
CA VAL A 259 -29.22 1.84 -8.11
C VAL A 259 -28.23 2.87 -8.66
N PHE A 260 -27.26 3.28 -7.86
CA PHE A 260 -26.17 4.14 -8.30
C PHE A 260 -24.88 3.86 -7.51
N TYR A 261 -23.73 4.09 -8.16
CA TYR A 261 -22.44 3.62 -7.65
C TYR A 261 -21.55 4.74 -7.06
N ARG A 262 -22.03 5.98 -6.93
CA ARG A 262 -21.33 7.10 -6.30
C ARG A 262 -19.91 7.29 -6.88
N GLY A 263 -19.81 7.34 -8.22
CA GLY A 263 -18.55 7.56 -8.93
C GLY A 263 -17.60 6.34 -9.02
N GLN A 264 -18.04 5.16 -8.56
CA GLN A 264 -17.31 3.91 -8.82
C GLN A 264 -17.60 3.42 -10.25
N PRO A 265 -16.69 2.61 -10.84
CA PRO A 265 -15.54 1.89 -10.25
C PRO A 265 -14.34 2.76 -9.93
N ASP A 266 -13.76 2.49 -8.75
CA ASP A 266 -12.59 3.21 -8.22
C ASP A 266 -11.28 2.55 -8.66
N GLU A 267 -10.25 3.36 -8.85
CA GLU A 267 -8.86 2.91 -8.86
C GLU A 267 -8.40 2.52 -7.44
N GLN A 268 -7.32 1.77 -7.34
CA GLN A 268 -6.80 1.26 -6.06
C GLN A 268 -6.64 2.35 -4.99
N PHE A 269 -6.12 3.52 -5.35
CA PHE A 269 -5.94 4.63 -4.40
C PHE A 269 -7.29 5.14 -3.85
N ALA A 270 -8.26 5.38 -4.72
CA ALA A 270 -9.58 5.84 -4.30
C ALA A 270 -10.31 4.77 -3.47
N ASN A 271 -10.23 3.49 -3.88
CA ASN A 271 -10.83 2.36 -3.17
C ASN A 271 -10.31 2.23 -1.73
N LEU A 272 -9.01 2.49 -1.47
CA LEU A 272 -8.43 2.45 -0.11
C LEU A 272 -9.05 3.48 0.84
N TYR A 273 -9.49 4.63 0.33
CA TYR A 273 -10.05 5.72 1.12
C TYR A 273 -11.58 5.82 1.03
N ARG A 274 -12.22 4.96 0.26
CA ARG A 274 -13.68 4.93 0.17
C ARG A 274 -14.29 4.44 1.48
N LYS A 275 -15.14 5.26 2.04
CA LYS A 275 -15.97 4.91 3.20
C LYS A 275 -17.38 4.67 2.71
N TRP A 276 -17.77 3.40 2.64
CA TRP A 276 -19.08 3.01 2.11
C TRP A 276 -19.33 3.60 0.71
N SER A 277 -20.44 4.31 0.56
CA SER A 277 -20.84 4.95 -0.70
C SER A 277 -20.28 6.37 -0.89
N GLU A 278 -19.54 6.94 0.08
CA GLU A 278 -18.99 8.29 -0.05
C GLU A 278 -17.86 8.30 -1.10
N THR A 279 -17.97 9.22 -2.05
CA THR A 279 -16.90 9.43 -3.05
C THR A 279 -15.69 10.06 -2.35
N PRO A 280 -14.52 9.42 -2.34
CA PRO A 280 -13.36 9.96 -1.68
C PRO A 280 -12.84 11.22 -2.41
N ASP A 281 -12.61 12.30 -1.68
CA ASP A 281 -11.90 13.46 -2.22
C ASP A 281 -10.40 13.15 -2.30
N THR A 282 -9.99 12.51 -3.39
CA THR A 282 -8.60 12.11 -3.62
C THR A 282 -7.65 13.30 -3.64
N LYS A 283 -8.11 14.50 -4.06
CA LYS A 283 -7.29 15.72 -4.08
C LYS A 283 -6.99 16.20 -2.67
N ALA A 284 -8.01 16.26 -1.80
CA ALA A 284 -7.83 16.64 -0.40
C ALA A 284 -6.94 15.63 0.33
N ILE A 285 -7.09 14.33 0.06
CA ILE A 285 -6.25 13.26 0.63
C ILE A 285 -4.79 13.46 0.22
N ILE A 286 -4.51 13.63 -1.07
CA ILE A 286 -3.15 13.86 -1.59
C ILE A 286 -2.54 15.13 -0.98
N LEU A 287 -3.32 16.23 -0.92
CA LEU A 287 -2.86 17.48 -0.30
C LEU A 287 -2.49 17.28 1.17
N HIS A 288 -3.33 16.57 1.93
CA HIS A 288 -3.07 16.27 3.34
C HIS A 288 -1.75 15.52 3.53
N TYR A 289 -1.53 14.43 2.79
CA TYR A 289 -0.29 13.65 2.89
C TYR A 289 0.93 14.43 2.38
N THR A 290 0.78 15.23 1.32
CA THR A 290 1.85 16.11 0.84
C THR A 290 2.26 17.10 1.94
N LEU A 291 1.31 17.69 2.62
CA LEU A 291 1.56 18.63 3.74
C LEU A 291 2.28 17.92 4.90
N VAL A 292 1.85 16.73 5.27
CA VAL A 292 2.53 15.91 6.30
C VAL A 292 3.97 15.62 5.91
N ILE A 293 4.22 15.19 4.67
CA ILE A 293 5.56 14.92 4.16
C ILE A 293 6.42 16.20 4.20
N VAL A 294 5.88 17.33 3.76
CA VAL A 294 6.61 18.61 3.78
C VAL A 294 6.99 19.02 5.22
N ILE A 295 6.09 18.85 6.18
CA ILE A 295 6.38 19.14 7.60
C ILE A 295 7.47 18.20 8.12
N LEU A 296 7.37 16.89 7.84
CA LEU A 296 8.38 15.90 8.23
C LEU A 296 9.75 16.17 7.63
N LEU A 297 9.80 16.78 6.45
CA LEU A 297 11.04 17.16 5.77
C LEU A 297 11.63 18.48 6.28
N LEU A 298 10.80 19.43 6.71
CA LEU A 298 11.24 20.73 7.22
C LEU A 298 12.04 20.61 8.51
N VAL A 299 11.64 19.77 9.45
CA VAL A 299 12.30 19.63 10.77
C VAL A 299 13.77 19.20 10.62
N PRO A 300 14.09 18.12 9.87
CA PRO A 300 15.50 17.77 9.62
C PRO A 300 16.27 18.84 8.85
N ALA A 301 15.65 19.49 7.89
CA ALA A 301 16.27 20.54 7.11
C ALA A 301 16.74 21.72 7.99
N ILE A 302 15.89 22.16 8.92
CA ILE A 302 16.22 23.21 9.89
C ILE A 302 17.34 22.74 10.81
N ASN A 303 17.27 21.50 11.31
CA ASN A 303 18.29 20.93 12.18
C ASN A 303 19.66 20.86 11.48
N LEU A 304 19.70 20.35 10.24
CA LEU A 304 20.92 20.29 9.44
C LEU A 304 21.50 21.68 9.13
N SER A 305 20.64 22.65 8.83
CA SER A 305 21.05 24.03 8.59
C SER A 305 21.76 24.62 9.83
N SER A 306 21.15 24.49 11.00
CA SER A 306 21.69 24.98 12.27
C SER A 306 23.03 24.31 12.63
N MET A 307 23.15 23.01 12.41
CA MET A 307 24.40 22.27 12.67
C MET A 307 25.51 22.62 11.67
N THR A 308 25.17 22.78 10.40
CA THR A 308 26.14 23.20 9.38
C THR A 308 26.65 24.60 9.67
N LEU A 309 25.78 25.52 10.06
CA LEU A 309 26.16 26.88 10.46
C LEU A 309 27.08 26.86 11.69
N SER A 310 26.78 26.05 12.70
CA SER A 310 27.61 25.90 13.90
C SER A 310 28.99 25.34 13.56
N ARG A 311 29.10 24.33 12.70
CA ARG A 311 30.39 23.79 12.21
C ARG A 311 31.20 24.83 11.44
N MET A 312 30.53 25.59 10.57
CA MET A 312 31.21 26.64 9.80
C MET A 312 31.75 27.74 10.69
N ARG A 313 30.97 28.18 11.71
CA ARG A 313 31.45 29.20 12.66
C ARG A 313 32.74 28.75 13.36
N LYS A 314 32.84 27.50 13.78
CA LYS A 314 34.06 26.95 14.42
C LYS A 314 35.26 26.89 13.48
N ARG A 315 35.06 26.84 12.17
CA ARG A 315 36.10 26.75 11.14
C ARG A 315 36.39 28.07 10.41
N MET A 316 35.76 29.18 10.86
CA MET A 316 35.92 30.48 10.20
C MET A 316 37.39 30.92 10.11
N ALA A 317 38.19 30.74 11.20
CA ALA A 317 39.59 31.04 11.22
C ALA A 317 40.41 30.17 10.22
N GLU A 318 40.11 28.87 10.13
CA GLU A 318 40.74 27.96 9.16
C GLU A 318 40.41 28.37 7.72
N ILE A 319 39.15 28.71 7.44
CA ILE A 319 38.71 29.20 6.14
C ILE A 319 39.41 30.52 5.78
N GLY A 320 39.56 31.42 6.75
CA GLY A 320 40.30 32.68 6.61
C GLY A 320 41.78 32.44 6.22
N VAL A 321 42.47 31.56 6.93
CA VAL A 321 43.85 31.18 6.64
C VAL A 321 43.98 30.57 5.24
N ARG A 322 43.09 29.64 4.86
CA ARG A 322 43.12 29.04 3.51
C ARG A 322 42.90 30.05 2.40
N LYS A 323 42.02 31.04 2.62
CA LYS A 323 41.82 32.17 1.69
C LYS A 323 43.09 33.05 1.58
N ALA A 324 43.77 33.31 2.69
CA ALA A 324 45.02 34.05 2.69
C ALA A 324 46.10 33.33 1.87
N PHE A 325 46.08 31.99 1.81
CA PHE A 325 46.96 31.16 0.97
C PHE A 325 46.41 30.94 -0.45
N GLY A 326 45.36 31.65 -0.88
CA GLY A 326 44.88 31.67 -2.26
C GLY A 326 43.76 30.67 -2.59
N ALA A 327 43.15 30.01 -1.60
CA ALA A 327 42.01 29.14 -1.85
C ALA A 327 40.83 29.94 -2.38
N THR A 328 40.24 29.48 -3.50
CA THR A 328 39.07 30.10 -4.11
C THR A 328 37.80 29.77 -3.36
N GLY A 329 36.82 30.68 -3.40
CA GLY A 329 35.47 30.42 -2.81
C GLY A 329 34.81 29.16 -3.37
N GLY A 330 35.06 28.81 -4.64
CA GLY A 330 34.56 27.61 -5.29
C GLY A 330 35.13 26.30 -4.74
N GLU A 331 36.43 26.31 -4.39
CA GLU A 331 37.07 25.15 -3.77
C GLU A 331 36.55 24.88 -2.36
N LEU A 332 36.36 25.93 -1.58
CA LEU A 332 35.75 25.84 -0.24
C LEU A 332 34.30 25.32 -0.32
N MET A 333 33.52 25.83 -1.28
CA MET A 333 32.13 25.35 -1.52
C MET A 333 32.12 23.87 -1.89
N ARG A 334 32.98 23.41 -2.79
CA ARG A 334 33.09 21.99 -3.17
C ARG A 334 33.44 21.12 -1.98
N GLN A 335 34.37 21.55 -1.12
CA GLN A 335 34.75 20.79 0.06
C GLN A 335 33.58 20.61 1.02
N ILE A 336 32.85 21.69 1.33
CA ILE A 336 31.66 21.65 2.21
C ILE A 336 30.56 20.77 1.60
N PHE A 337 30.39 20.86 0.28
CA PHE A 337 29.42 20.00 -0.45
C PHE A 337 29.76 18.51 -0.29
N PHE A 338 31.02 18.11 -0.52
CA PHE A 338 31.46 16.73 -0.37
C PHE A 338 31.34 16.22 1.08
N GLU A 339 31.64 17.07 2.07
CA GLU A 339 31.46 16.72 3.48
C GLU A 339 29.98 16.42 3.81
N ASN A 340 29.08 17.30 3.37
CA ASN A 340 27.63 17.10 3.56
C ASN A 340 27.08 15.92 2.76
N LEU A 341 27.59 15.69 1.56
CA LEU A 341 27.22 14.52 0.74
C LEU A 341 27.55 13.21 1.45
N LEU A 342 28.76 13.10 2.01
CA LEU A 342 29.16 11.92 2.77
C LEU A 342 28.31 11.70 4.01
N LEU A 343 28.03 12.75 4.78
CA LEU A 343 27.14 12.67 5.93
C LEU A 343 25.75 12.19 5.54
N THR A 344 25.19 12.74 4.46
CA THR A 344 23.87 12.34 3.96
C THR A 344 23.88 10.90 3.46
N LEU A 345 24.97 10.44 2.83
CA LEU A 345 25.10 9.06 2.38
C LEU A 345 25.10 8.07 3.55
N PHE A 346 25.91 8.33 4.58
CA PHE A 346 25.91 7.50 5.80
C PHE A 346 24.55 7.52 6.51
N ALA A 347 23.97 8.70 6.66
CA ALA A 347 22.64 8.86 7.25
C ALA A 347 21.56 8.17 6.41
N GLY A 348 21.68 8.19 5.07
CA GLY A 348 20.77 7.54 4.15
C GLY A 348 20.76 6.02 4.31
N VAL A 349 21.94 5.41 4.34
CA VAL A 349 22.08 3.96 4.56
C VAL A 349 21.55 3.56 5.92
N LEU A 350 21.90 4.30 6.98
CA LEU A 350 21.42 4.06 8.33
C LEU A 350 19.89 4.26 8.44
N GLY A 351 19.36 5.33 7.85
CA GLY A 351 17.93 5.64 7.82
C GLY A 351 17.12 4.58 7.09
N LEU A 352 17.65 4.07 5.96
CA LEU A 352 17.03 2.96 5.24
C LEU A 352 16.99 1.69 6.08
N ALA A 353 18.11 1.31 6.71
CA ALA A 353 18.15 0.14 7.59
C ALA A 353 17.18 0.28 8.77
N LEU A 354 17.14 1.47 9.39
CA LEU A 354 16.19 1.76 10.48
C LEU A 354 14.75 1.74 10.00
N SER A 355 14.45 2.18 8.78
CA SER A 355 13.07 2.17 8.25
C SER A 355 12.55 0.74 8.06
N TYR A 356 13.38 -0.17 7.56
CA TYR A 356 13.00 -1.58 7.45
C TYR A 356 12.81 -2.23 8.82
N ALA A 357 13.74 -1.99 9.75
CA ALA A 357 13.61 -2.48 11.11
C ALA A 357 12.34 -1.93 11.79
N ALA A 358 12.07 -0.64 11.66
CA ALA A 358 10.87 -0.01 12.21
C ALA A 358 9.59 -0.57 11.58
N THR A 359 9.54 -0.72 10.25
CA THR A 359 8.38 -1.27 9.55
C THR A 359 8.12 -2.72 9.98
N PHE A 360 9.16 -3.52 10.16
CA PHE A 360 9.04 -4.90 10.59
C PHE A 360 8.61 -5.03 12.07
N LEU A 361 9.22 -4.23 12.95
CA LEU A 361 8.91 -4.25 14.39
C LEU A 361 7.54 -3.65 14.72
N LEU A 362 7.11 -2.63 13.96
CA LEU A 362 5.86 -1.90 14.17
C LEU A 362 4.75 -2.35 13.20
N ASN A 363 4.91 -3.50 12.54
CA ASN A 363 4.00 -3.93 11.48
C ASN A 363 2.54 -3.96 11.95
N GLY A 364 2.28 -4.52 13.14
CA GLY A 364 0.94 -4.56 13.73
C GLY A 364 0.33 -3.17 13.94
N PHE A 365 1.13 -2.18 14.35
CA PHE A 365 0.66 -0.81 14.55
C PHE A 365 0.47 -0.06 13.22
N LEU A 366 1.37 -0.24 12.27
CA LEU A 366 1.36 0.49 10.98
C LEU A 366 0.26 0.01 10.02
N PHE A 367 -0.06 -1.28 10.10
CA PHE A 367 -0.98 -1.93 9.17
C PHE A 367 -2.26 -2.43 9.83
N ASP A 368 -2.40 -2.27 11.14
CA ASP A 368 -3.63 -2.57 11.85
C ASP A 368 -4.70 -1.53 11.48
N ASN A 369 -5.71 -2.01 10.74
CA ASN A 369 -6.90 -1.24 10.47
C ASN A 369 -8.07 -1.85 11.25
N SER A 370 -9.02 -1.04 11.66
CA SER A 370 -10.26 -1.51 12.30
C SER A 370 -10.97 -2.61 11.49
N THR A 371 -10.82 -2.61 10.16
CA THR A 371 -11.35 -3.65 9.27
C THR A 371 -10.56 -4.96 9.39
N ASN A 372 -9.25 -4.90 9.66
CA ASN A 372 -8.39 -6.08 9.78
C ASN A 372 -8.43 -6.69 11.19
N ALA A 373 -8.86 -5.93 12.20
CA ALA A 373 -8.94 -6.40 13.59
C ALA A 373 -9.85 -7.63 13.77
N TYR A 374 -10.80 -7.84 12.84
CA TYR A 374 -11.70 -8.99 12.85
C TYR A 374 -11.16 -10.20 12.07
N LEU A 375 -10.08 -10.05 11.31
CA LEU A 375 -9.52 -11.12 10.49
C LEU A 375 -8.57 -11.99 11.30
N SER A 376 -8.51 -13.28 10.97
CA SER A 376 -7.65 -14.26 11.65
C SER A 376 -6.25 -14.38 11.04
N GLY A 377 -6.02 -13.74 9.91
CA GLY A 377 -4.74 -13.80 9.21
C GLY A 377 -3.68 -12.89 9.81
N GLU A 378 -2.45 -13.16 9.44
CA GLU A 378 -1.29 -12.37 9.86
C GLU A 378 -0.94 -11.31 8.80
N THR A 379 -0.43 -10.19 9.28
CA THR A 379 0.20 -9.20 8.41
C THR A 379 1.59 -9.69 8.03
N THR A 380 1.72 -10.34 6.89
CA THR A 380 3.01 -10.77 6.37
C THR A 380 3.52 -9.77 5.34
N LEU A 381 4.75 -9.26 5.59
CA LEU A 381 5.43 -8.35 4.68
C LEU A 381 6.44 -9.16 3.85
N THR A 382 6.28 -9.14 2.53
CA THR A 382 7.26 -9.74 1.63
C THR A 382 8.37 -8.74 1.27
N PRO A 383 9.61 -9.18 1.00
CA PRO A 383 10.68 -8.28 0.57
C PRO A 383 10.31 -7.42 -0.64
N GLY A 384 9.52 -7.95 -1.57
CA GLY A 384 9.05 -7.21 -2.75
C GLY A 384 8.12 -6.04 -2.42
N MET A 385 7.36 -6.15 -1.32
CA MET A 385 6.51 -5.06 -0.84
C MET A 385 7.32 -3.93 -0.19
N LEU A 386 8.45 -4.25 0.43
CA LEU A 386 9.28 -3.30 1.19
C LEU A 386 10.28 -2.57 0.31
N LEU A 387 10.79 -3.22 -0.74
CA LEU A 387 11.85 -2.69 -1.59
C LEU A 387 11.28 -1.77 -2.66
N SER A 388 11.37 -0.47 -2.44
CA SER A 388 11.17 0.55 -3.47
C SER A 388 12.44 1.34 -3.70
N PRO A 389 13.28 0.96 -4.66
CA PRO A 389 14.47 1.72 -5.00
C PRO A 389 14.15 3.18 -5.36
N TRP A 390 13.04 3.40 -6.07
CA TRP A 390 12.60 4.74 -6.47
C TRP A 390 12.18 5.61 -5.28
N ALA A 391 11.43 5.05 -4.32
CA ALA A 391 11.04 5.77 -3.12
C ALA A 391 12.27 6.14 -2.28
N PHE A 392 13.22 5.21 -2.14
CA PHE A 392 14.49 5.49 -1.46
C PHE A 392 15.29 6.57 -2.18
N LEU A 393 15.47 6.47 -3.49
CA LEU A 393 16.19 7.46 -4.28
C LEU A 393 15.52 8.84 -4.20
N ALA A 394 14.20 8.91 -4.22
CA ALA A 394 13.44 10.15 -4.05
C ALA A 394 13.65 10.76 -2.66
N ALA A 395 13.51 9.97 -1.59
CA ALA A 395 13.73 10.42 -0.22
C ALA A 395 15.18 10.84 0.01
N PHE A 396 16.14 10.04 -0.47
CA PHE A 396 17.57 10.35 -0.39
C PHE A 396 17.91 11.61 -1.18
N GLY A 397 17.45 11.72 -2.43
CA GLY A 397 17.66 12.89 -3.28
C GLY A 397 17.06 14.16 -2.68
N PHE A 398 15.89 14.06 -2.07
CA PHE A 398 15.29 15.19 -1.35
C PHE A 398 16.12 15.60 -0.13
N CYS A 399 16.57 14.65 0.71
CA CYS A 399 17.45 14.95 1.85
C CYS A 399 18.76 15.55 1.40
N LEU A 400 19.32 15.07 0.28
CA LEU A 400 20.51 15.66 -0.33
C LEU A 400 20.27 17.10 -0.78
N LEU A 401 19.16 17.35 -1.49
CA LEU A 401 18.79 18.69 -1.94
C LEU A 401 18.63 19.65 -0.75
N MET A 402 17.91 19.24 0.28
CA MET A 402 17.72 20.05 1.48
C MET A 402 19.03 20.29 2.22
N ASN A 403 19.93 19.32 2.24
CA ASN A 403 21.27 19.48 2.82
C ASN A 403 22.12 20.49 2.04
N ILE A 404 22.06 20.43 0.70
CA ILE A 404 22.74 21.39 -0.18
C ILE A 404 22.19 22.82 0.04
N LEU A 405 20.87 22.97 0.07
CA LEU A 405 20.23 24.28 0.29
C LEU A 405 20.56 24.83 1.67
N SER A 406 20.51 24.00 2.71
CA SER A 406 20.82 24.37 4.09
C SER A 406 22.27 24.74 4.31
N ALA A 407 23.19 24.02 3.66
CA ALA A 407 24.63 24.26 3.74
C ALA A 407 25.08 25.36 2.76
N GLY A 408 24.43 25.49 1.62
CA GLY A 408 24.81 26.39 0.54
C GLY A 408 24.78 27.87 0.94
N ILE A 409 23.73 28.29 1.64
CA ILE A 409 23.58 29.69 2.08
C ILE A 409 24.68 30.10 3.06
N PRO A 410 24.96 29.34 4.16
CA PRO A 410 26.08 29.64 5.05
C PRO A 410 27.44 29.54 4.35
N ALA A 411 27.65 28.55 3.50
CA ALA A 411 28.88 28.36 2.75
C ALA A 411 29.15 29.53 1.77
N TRP A 412 28.12 29.97 1.07
CA TRP A 412 28.18 31.10 0.18
C TRP A 412 28.53 32.42 0.95
N ARG A 413 27.91 32.66 2.10
CA ARG A 413 28.24 33.80 2.97
C ARG A 413 29.71 33.73 3.44
N ALA A 414 30.14 32.58 3.94
CA ALA A 414 31.53 32.39 4.38
C ALA A 414 32.54 32.55 3.23
N SER A 415 32.19 32.10 2.02
CA SER A 415 33.05 32.29 0.83
C SER A 415 33.22 33.75 0.42
N ARG A 416 32.32 34.66 0.78
CA ARG A 416 32.35 36.09 0.48
C ARG A 416 32.87 36.98 1.62
N MET A 417 33.10 36.43 2.82
CA MET A 417 33.67 37.20 3.93
C MET A 417 35.10 37.67 3.65
N ASN A 418 35.42 38.87 4.13
CA ASN A 418 36.77 39.41 4.08
C ASN A 418 37.69 38.61 5.00
N ILE A 419 38.96 38.47 4.60
CA ILE A 419 39.99 37.71 5.34
C ILE A 419 40.18 38.27 6.76
N THR A 420 40.15 39.59 6.90
CA THR A 420 40.29 40.30 8.17
C THR A 420 39.12 39.99 9.15
N ASP A 421 37.89 39.91 8.64
CA ASP A 421 36.72 39.60 9.46
C ASP A 421 36.71 38.11 9.87
N ALA A 422 37.22 37.23 9.02
CA ALA A 422 37.32 35.78 9.29
C ALA A 422 38.36 35.44 10.37
N ILE A 423 39.45 36.21 10.46
CA ILE A 423 40.54 35.98 11.44
C ILE A 423 40.20 36.66 12.78
N ASN A 424 39.53 37.81 12.79
CA ASN A 424 39.22 38.58 14.00
C ASN A 424 37.93 38.16 14.74
N GLN A 425 37.14 37.22 14.19
CA GLN A 425 35.99 36.65 14.92
C GLN A 425 36.49 35.66 15.98
N ARG A 426 36.68 36.18 17.20
CA ARG A 426 36.79 35.36 18.41
C ARG A 426 35.41 35.13 19.04
#